data_ddb1c44e5bb493ad5e593255207d3912
#
_entry.id   ddb1c44e5bb493ad5e593255207d3912
#
_cell.length_a   1.000
_cell.length_b   1.000
_cell.length_c   1.000
_cell.angle_alpha   90.00
_cell.angle_beta   90.00
_cell.angle_gamma   90.00
#
_symmetry.space_group_name_H-M   'P 1'
#
loop_
_entity.id
_entity.type
_entity.pdbx_description
1 polymer ?
#
loop_
_entity_poly.entity_id
_entity_poly.type
_entity_poly.pdbx_seq_one_letter_code
_entity_poly.pdbx_strand_id
1 'polypeptide(L)'
;MGYRVAVVGATGAVGREMLKTLAERQFPVTEVAAVASGRSAGQEVSFGDKTVLKVKNLETFDFHGWDIGLFSPGASISAVHAPRAAEAGCVVIDNTSQFRMDPDVPLVVPEVNPQALRMFTKRRIIANPNCSTIQMVVALKPLHDEWTVKRVVVAT
;
A
#
# COMPACT_ATOMS: atom_id res chain seq x y z
N MET A 1 4.54 17.02 13.23
CA MET A 1 5.12 15.65 13.08
C MET A 1 4.71 15.12 11.73
N GLY A 2 5.60 14.47 11.00
CA GLY A 2 5.29 13.84 9.70
C GLY A 2 5.89 12.45 9.64
N TYR A 3 5.57 11.71 8.59
CA TYR A 3 5.94 10.31 8.42
C TYR A 3 7.04 10.14 7.36
N ARG A 4 7.89 9.14 7.54
CA ARG A 4 8.80 8.65 6.51
C ARG A 4 8.10 7.53 5.74
N VAL A 5 7.86 7.76 4.44
CA VAL A 5 7.05 6.85 3.60
C VAL A 5 7.91 6.25 2.50
N ALA A 6 7.98 4.93 2.43
CA ALA A 6 8.63 4.20 1.34
C ALA A 6 7.57 3.65 0.37
N VAL A 7 7.64 4.02 -0.91
CA VAL A 7 6.78 3.48 -1.96
C VAL A 7 7.55 2.41 -2.72
N VAL A 8 7.15 1.15 -2.56
CA VAL A 8 7.78 -0.02 -3.16
C VAL A 8 7.02 -0.43 -4.42
N GLY A 9 7.74 -0.56 -5.54
CA GLY A 9 7.15 -0.66 -6.87
C GLY A 9 6.91 0.72 -7.50
N ALA A 10 7.66 1.73 -7.08
CA ALA A 10 7.48 3.14 -7.42
C ALA A 10 7.53 3.46 -8.93
N THR A 11 8.16 2.62 -9.75
CA THR A 11 8.25 2.80 -11.20
C THR A 11 7.04 2.26 -11.98
N GLY A 12 6.22 1.43 -11.33
CA GLY A 12 4.97 0.92 -11.89
C GLY A 12 3.84 1.97 -11.89
N ALA A 13 2.76 1.71 -12.66
CA ALA A 13 1.61 2.62 -12.74
C ALA A 13 1.01 2.94 -11.37
N VAL A 14 0.77 1.91 -10.55
CA VAL A 14 0.20 2.08 -9.19
C VAL A 14 1.16 2.82 -8.26
N GLY A 15 2.46 2.50 -8.29
CA GLY A 15 3.45 3.19 -7.45
C GLY A 15 3.58 4.67 -7.79
N ARG A 16 3.53 5.04 -9.07
CA ARG A 16 3.49 6.44 -9.51
C ARG A 16 2.24 7.17 -9.03
N GLU A 17 1.08 6.51 -9.09
CA GLU A 17 -0.18 7.08 -8.59
C GLU A 17 -0.17 7.23 -7.06
N MET A 18 0.44 6.31 -6.31
CA MET A 18 0.67 6.45 -4.88
C MET A 18 1.50 7.70 -4.55
N LEU A 19 2.63 7.91 -5.26
CA LEU A 19 3.46 9.10 -5.09
C LEU A 19 2.70 10.39 -5.40
N LYS A 20 1.95 10.40 -6.50
CA LYS A 20 1.11 11.52 -6.92
C LYS A 20 0.04 11.81 -5.87
N THR A 21 -0.71 10.80 -5.42
CA THR A 21 -1.78 10.94 -4.42
C THR A 21 -1.26 11.46 -3.07
N LEU A 22 -0.11 10.97 -2.61
CA LEU A 22 0.53 11.49 -1.39
C LEU A 22 0.81 13.00 -1.49
N ALA A 23 1.30 13.44 -2.65
CA ALA A 23 1.60 14.86 -2.90
C ALA A 23 0.33 15.70 -3.02
N GLU A 24 -0.64 15.27 -3.84
CA GLU A 24 -1.92 15.99 -4.06
C GLU A 24 -2.73 16.14 -2.78
N ARG A 25 -2.74 15.10 -1.93
CA ARG A 25 -3.45 15.13 -0.64
C ARG A 25 -2.65 15.79 0.48
N GLN A 26 -1.46 16.29 0.19
CA GLN A 26 -0.58 16.91 1.18
C GLN A 26 -0.40 16.02 2.42
N PHE A 27 -0.24 14.69 2.18
CA PHE A 27 -0.01 13.76 3.28
C PHE A 27 1.23 14.21 4.07
N PRO A 28 1.19 14.22 5.40
CA PRO A 28 2.25 14.79 6.23
C PRO A 28 3.52 13.93 6.20
N VAL A 29 4.27 14.00 5.10
CA VAL A 29 5.55 13.30 4.95
C VAL A 29 6.72 14.19 5.38
N THR A 30 7.68 13.61 6.09
CA THR A 30 8.99 14.23 6.35
C THR A 30 10.02 13.75 5.33
N GLU A 31 9.86 12.52 4.84
CA GLU A 31 10.72 11.93 3.81
C GLU A 31 9.92 10.93 2.97
N VAL A 32 10.16 10.91 1.66
CA VAL A 32 9.59 9.92 0.74
C VAL A 32 10.72 9.20 0.02
N ALA A 33 10.69 7.87 -0.01
CA ALA A 33 11.59 7.06 -0.84
C ALA A 33 10.81 6.35 -1.95
N ALA A 34 11.29 6.49 -3.17
CA ALA A 34 10.88 5.66 -4.29
C ALA A 34 11.79 4.43 -4.34
N VAL A 35 11.19 3.23 -4.24
CA VAL A 35 11.93 1.96 -4.15
C VAL A 35 11.43 1.02 -5.24
N ALA A 36 12.32 0.35 -5.96
CA ALA A 36 11.99 -0.65 -6.96
C ALA A 36 13.13 -1.67 -7.11
N SER A 37 12.95 -2.66 -8.01
CA SER A 37 13.99 -3.67 -8.29
C SER A 37 15.29 -3.03 -8.78
N GLY A 38 16.41 -3.76 -8.67
CA GLY A 38 17.73 -3.31 -9.14
C GLY A 38 17.74 -2.85 -10.60
N ARG A 39 16.88 -3.40 -11.47
CA ARG A 39 16.73 -2.97 -12.87
C ARG A 39 16.24 -1.52 -13.02
N SER A 40 15.49 -1.04 -12.06
CA SER A 40 14.94 0.33 -12.05
C SER A 40 15.73 1.28 -11.14
N ALA A 41 16.71 0.78 -10.42
CA ALA A 41 17.53 1.59 -9.54
C ALA A 41 18.24 2.72 -10.31
N GLY A 42 18.22 3.92 -9.76
CA GLY A 42 18.78 5.11 -10.37
C GLY A 42 17.88 5.85 -11.34
N GLN A 43 16.73 5.26 -11.74
CA GLN A 43 15.70 5.99 -12.50
C GLN A 43 15.10 7.11 -11.64
N GLU A 44 14.44 8.05 -12.30
CA GLU A 44 13.78 9.18 -11.66
C GLU A 44 12.26 9.03 -11.74
N VAL A 45 11.58 9.36 -10.66
CA VAL A 45 10.11 9.43 -10.57
C VAL A 45 9.68 10.73 -9.91
N SER A 46 8.58 11.31 -10.36
CA SER A 46 8.06 12.56 -9.79
C SER A 46 7.34 12.33 -8.46
N PHE A 47 7.49 13.28 -7.55
CA PHE A 47 6.70 13.41 -6.33
C PHE A 47 6.14 14.84 -6.28
N GLY A 48 4.88 15.00 -6.65
CA GLY A 48 4.30 16.32 -6.93
C GLY A 48 4.93 17.00 -8.15
N ASP A 49 4.73 18.29 -8.26
CA ASP A 49 5.13 19.07 -9.45
C ASP A 49 6.61 19.48 -9.46
N LYS A 50 7.25 19.50 -8.30
CA LYS A 50 8.58 20.14 -8.13
C LYS A 50 9.67 19.19 -7.63
N THR A 51 9.30 18.00 -7.17
CA THR A 51 10.26 17.07 -6.56
C THR A 51 10.46 15.85 -7.43
N VAL A 52 11.71 15.51 -7.68
CA VAL A 52 12.10 14.29 -8.37
C VAL A 52 12.84 13.38 -7.39
N LEU A 53 12.40 12.13 -7.30
CA LEU A 53 12.99 11.13 -6.44
C LEU A 53 13.83 10.16 -7.28
N LYS A 54 15.06 9.89 -6.85
CA LYS A 54 15.88 8.84 -7.42
C LYS A 54 15.48 7.49 -6.83
N VAL A 55 15.18 6.53 -7.70
CA VAL A 55 14.72 5.19 -7.30
C VAL A 55 15.86 4.42 -6.62
N LYS A 56 15.58 3.94 -5.40
CA LYS A 56 16.50 3.10 -4.60
C LYS A 56 16.28 1.62 -4.92
N ASN A 57 17.33 0.81 -4.82
CA ASN A 57 17.24 -0.64 -5.04
C ASN A 57 16.60 -1.33 -3.84
N LEU A 58 15.52 -2.08 -4.08
CA LEU A 58 14.74 -2.79 -3.06
C LEU A 58 15.55 -3.85 -2.31
N GLU A 59 16.43 -4.57 -3.02
CA GLU A 59 17.23 -5.65 -2.43
C GLU A 59 18.15 -5.15 -1.30
N THR A 60 18.68 -3.92 -1.47
CA THR A 60 19.61 -3.30 -0.52
C THR A 60 18.98 -2.19 0.33
N PHE A 61 17.69 -1.90 0.13
CA PHE A 61 17.01 -0.83 0.84
C PHE A 61 16.80 -1.19 2.31
N ASP A 62 17.30 -0.34 3.21
CA ASP A 62 17.08 -0.48 4.65
C ASP A 62 15.76 0.18 5.06
N PHE A 63 14.86 -0.62 5.64
CA PHE A 63 13.56 -0.16 6.12
C PHE A 63 13.59 0.37 7.57
N HIS A 64 14.72 0.30 8.28
CA HIS A 64 14.80 0.84 9.64
C HIS A 64 14.53 2.35 9.67
N GLY A 65 13.66 2.77 10.60
CA GLY A 65 13.25 4.16 10.76
C GLY A 65 12.25 4.67 9.72
N TRP A 66 11.73 3.80 8.82
CA TRP A 66 10.60 4.12 7.97
C TRP A 66 9.29 3.77 8.69
N ASP A 67 8.35 4.72 8.68
CA ASP A 67 7.07 4.55 9.39
C ASP A 67 6.09 3.73 8.57
N ILE A 68 5.97 4.02 7.26
CA ILE A 68 4.97 3.43 6.37
C ILE A 68 5.64 2.93 5.09
N GLY A 69 5.31 1.71 4.69
CA GLY A 69 5.66 1.12 3.40
C GLY A 69 4.42 0.89 2.55
N LEU A 70 4.28 1.60 1.42
CA LEU A 70 3.23 1.37 0.43
C LEU A 70 3.75 0.41 -0.63
N PHE A 71 3.20 -0.80 -0.68
CA PHE A 71 3.72 -1.90 -1.49
C PHE A 71 2.84 -2.20 -2.70
N SER A 72 3.41 -2.13 -3.89
CA SER A 72 2.78 -2.55 -5.15
C SER A 72 3.80 -3.16 -6.13
N PRO A 73 4.76 -4.00 -5.68
CA PRO A 73 5.81 -4.56 -6.54
C PRO A 73 5.42 -5.89 -7.20
N GLY A 74 4.21 -6.41 -6.95
CA GLY A 74 3.78 -7.76 -7.31
C GLY A 74 3.87 -8.74 -6.14
N ALA A 75 3.03 -9.81 -6.16
CA ALA A 75 2.83 -10.70 -5.02
C ALA A 75 4.12 -11.42 -4.57
N SER A 76 4.90 -11.97 -5.50
CA SER A 76 6.14 -12.70 -5.20
C SER A 76 7.20 -11.82 -4.51
N ILE A 77 7.26 -10.55 -4.89
CA ILE A 77 8.18 -9.57 -4.29
C ILE A 77 7.67 -9.14 -2.92
N SER A 78 6.37 -8.90 -2.77
CA SER A 78 5.76 -8.62 -1.46
C SER A 78 5.95 -9.76 -0.48
N ALA A 79 5.86 -11.01 -0.92
CA ALA A 79 6.08 -12.18 -0.07
C ALA A 79 7.43 -12.14 0.67
N VAL A 80 8.46 -11.61 0.02
CA VAL A 80 9.83 -11.52 0.57
C VAL A 80 10.04 -10.21 1.35
N HIS A 81 9.64 -9.10 0.75
CA HIS A 81 10.06 -7.78 1.24
C HIS A 81 9.08 -7.10 2.20
N ALA A 82 7.79 -7.47 2.19
CA ALA A 82 6.83 -6.92 3.13
C ALA A 82 7.09 -7.40 4.58
N PRO A 83 7.36 -8.70 4.83
CA PRO A 83 7.80 -9.14 6.16
C PRO A 83 9.09 -8.47 6.61
N ARG A 84 10.09 -8.34 5.72
CA ARG A 84 11.36 -7.66 6.03
C ARG A 84 11.16 -6.20 6.45
N ALA A 85 10.26 -5.49 5.79
CA ALA A 85 9.91 -4.12 6.16
C ALA A 85 9.18 -4.07 7.52
N ALA A 86 8.25 -5.00 7.74
CA ALA A 86 7.51 -5.10 9.00
C ALA A 86 8.43 -5.43 10.20
N GLU A 87 9.39 -6.34 10.03
CA GLU A 87 10.40 -6.67 11.03
C GLU A 87 11.31 -5.49 11.37
N ALA A 88 11.60 -4.62 10.39
CA ALA A 88 12.34 -3.38 10.60
C ALA A 88 11.51 -2.28 11.31
N GLY A 89 10.24 -2.56 11.67
CA GLY A 89 9.36 -1.64 12.38
C GLY A 89 8.41 -0.82 11.49
N CYS A 90 8.53 -0.94 10.17
CA CYS A 90 7.67 -0.25 9.22
C CYS A 90 6.26 -0.87 9.19
N VAL A 91 5.21 -0.06 9.12
CA VAL A 91 3.85 -0.54 8.86
C VAL A 91 3.66 -0.67 7.35
N VAL A 92 3.43 -1.89 6.88
CA VAL A 92 3.26 -2.17 5.45
C VAL A 92 1.78 -2.11 5.07
N ILE A 93 1.46 -1.36 4.02
CA ILE A 93 0.17 -1.39 3.33
C ILE A 93 0.40 -2.04 1.97
N ASP A 94 -0.03 -3.30 1.84
CA ASP A 94 0.25 -4.11 0.65
C ASP A 94 -0.93 -4.13 -0.31
N ASN A 95 -0.73 -3.59 -1.49
CA ASN A 95 -1.71 -3.56 -2.58
C ASN A 95 -1.68 -4.82 -3.45
N THR A 96 -0.77 -5.77 -3.18
CA THR A 96 -0.71 -7.04 -3.92
C THR A 96 -1.73 -8.06 -3.39
N SER A 97 -1.85 -9.19 -4.07
CA SER A 97 -2.74 -10.27 -3.61
C SER A 97 -2.11 -11.16 -2.53
N GLN A 98 -0.83 -10.95 -2.19
CA GLN A 98 -0.04 -11.89 -1.39
C GLN A 98 -0.65 -12.22 -0.04
N PHE A 99 -1.10 -11.21 0.70
CA PHE A 99 -1.55 -11.38 2.08
C PHE A 99 -3.07 -11.31 2.28
N ARG A 100 -3.84 -11.19 1.19
CA ARG A 100 -5.30 -11.00 1.27
C ARG A 100 -6.03 -12.15 1.97
N MET A 101 -5.50 -13.37 1.88
CA MET A 101 -6.10 -14.58 2.48
C MET A 101 -5.38 -15.03 3.76
N ASP A 102 -4.40 -14.27 4.23
CA ASP A 102 -3.67 -14.56 5.46
C ASP A 102 -4.55 -14.18 6.68
N PRO A 103 -4.88 -15.14 7.59
CA PRO A 103 -5.76 -14.88 8.72
C PRO A 103 -5.18 -13.91 9.76
N ASP A 104 -3.86 -13.68 9.75
CA ASP A 104 -3.18 -12.76 10.66
C ASP A 104 -2.91 -11.38 10.05
N VAL A 105 -3.33 -11.17 8.79
CA VAL A 105 -3.22 -9.89 8.09
C VAL A 105 -4.61 -9.33 7.82
N PRO A 106 -4.95 -8.14 8.34
CA PRO A 106 -6.26 -7.55 8.07
C PRO A 106 -6.39 -7.12 6.61
N LEU A 107 -7.48 -7.54 5.97
CA LEU A 107 -7.90 -7.05 4.65
C LEU A 107 -8.84 -5.88 4.86
N VAL A 108 -8.43 -4.66 4.47
CA VAL A 108 -9.10 -3.42 4.90
C VAL A 108 -9.51 -2.54 3.73
N VAL A 109 -10.74 -2.06 3.80
CA VAL A 109 -11.24 -0.87 3.09
C VAL A 109 -11.72 0.10 4.19
N PRO A 110 -11.05 1.25 4.41
CA PRO A 110 -11.33 2.12 5.55
C PRO A 110 -12.79 2.57 5.68
N GLU A 111 -13.48 2.78 4.56
CA GLU A 111 -14.89 3.18 4.51
C GLU A 111 -15.85 2.02 4.83
N VAL A 112 -15.36 0.78 4.85
CA VAL A 112 -16.19 -0.44 4.99
C VAL A 112 -15.97 -1.12 6.33
N ASN A 113 -14.70 -1.37 6.68
CA ASN A 113 -14.33 -2.17 7.85
C ASN A 113 -13.10 -1.62 8.60
N PRO A 114 -13.07 -0.32 9.00
CA PRO A 114 -11.92 0.29 9.66
C PRO A 114 -11.52 -0.41 10.96
N GLN A 115 -12.46 -1.06 11.63
CA GLN A 115 -12.24 -1.82 12.87
C GLN A 115 -11.24 -2.97 12.68
N ALA A 116 -11.12 -3.53 11.47
CA ALA A 116 -10.18 -4.60 11.15
C ALA A 116 -8.72 -4.15 11.28
N LEU A 117 -8.45 -2.84 11.18
CA LEU A 117 -7.10 -2.29 11.37
C LEU A 117 -6.48 -2.68 12.71
N ARG A 118 -7.28 -2.95 13.76
CA ARG A 118 -6.76 -3.36 15.08
C ARG A 118 -5.87 -4.62 15.00
N MET A 119 -6.06 -5.45 13.98
CA MET A 119 -5.28 -6.68 13.79
C MET A 119 -3.88 -6.45 13.21
N PHE A 120 -3.58 -5.25 12.68
CA PHE A 120 -2.29 -4.97 12.01
C PHE A 120 -1.07 -5.22 12.92
N THR A 121 -1.25 -5.13 14.24
CA THR A 121 -0.18 -5.32 15.22
C THR A 121 0.42 -6.72 15.22
N LYS A 122 -0.31 -7.72 14.70
CA LYS A 122 0.18 -9.11 14.63
C LYS A 122 1.37 -9.25 13.68
N ARG A 123 1.28 -8.66 12.49
CA ARG A 123 2.31 -8.78 11.44
C ARG A 123 2.82 -7.45 10.91
N ARG A 124 2.30 -6.32 11.37
CA ARG A 124 2.56 -4.97 10.85
C ARG A 124 2.31 -4.84 9.34
N ILE A 125 1.47 -5.73 8.79
CA ILE A 125 1.05 -5.73 7.39
C ILE A 125 -0.46 -5.54 7.36
N ILE A 126 -0.93 -4.68 6.46
CA ILE A 126 -2.33 -4.42 6.13
C ILE A 126 -2.48 -4.74 4.64
N ALA A 127 -3.41 -5.62 4.29
CA ALA A 127 -3.69 -5.95 2.90
C ALA A 127 -4.80 -5.05 2.34
N ASN A 128 -4.58 -4.55 1.12
CA ASN A 128 -5.60 -3.89 0.31
C ASN A 128 -6.29 -4.92 -0.58
N PRO A 129 -7.63 -4.87 -0.75
CA PRO A 129 -8.33 -5.67 -1.73
C PRO A 129 -7.98 -5.30 -3.17
N ASN A 130 -8.50 -6.06 -4.13
CA ASN A 130 -8.43 -5.71 -5.54
C ASN A 130 -9.10 -4.35 -5.81
N CYS A 131 -8.57 -3.58 -6.74
CA CYS A 131 -9.04 -2.21 -7.03
C CYS A 131 -10.53 -2.14 -7.40
N SER A 132 -11.03 -3.07 -8.23
CA SER A 132 -12.47 -3.14 -8.56
C SER A 132 -13.30 -3.48 -7.32
N THR A 133 -12.80 -4.38 -6.46
CA THR A 133 -13.47 -4.76 -5.22
C THR A 133 -13.60 -3.57 -4.27
N ILE A 134 -12.53 -2.78 -4.09
CA ILE A 134 -12.56 -1.59 -3.22
C ILE A 134 -13.69 -0.64 -3.66
N GLN A 135 -13.72 -0.28 -4.94
CA GLN A 135 -14.73 0.62 -5.49
C GLN A 135 -16.15 0.07 -5.27
N MET A 136 -16.35 -1.22 -5.56
CA MET A 136 -17.64 -1.90 -5.42
C MET A 136 -18.12 -1.91 -3.96
N VAL A 137 -17.28 -2.32 -3.02
CA VAL A 137 -17.73 -2.48 -1.62
C VAL A 137 -17.97 -1.14 -0.93
N VAL A 138 -17.28 -0.07 -1.32
CA VAL A 138 -17.56 1.29 -0.83
C VAL A 138 -18.96 1.72 -1.24
N ALA A 139 -19.36 1.45 -2.49
CA ALA A 139 -20.72 1.76 -2.97
C ALA A 139 -21.78 0.84 -2.35
N LEU A 140 -21.47 -0.45 -2.14
CA LEU A 140 -22.40 -1.43 -1.61
C LEU A 140 -22.60 -1.33 -0.10
N LYS A 141 -21.62 -0.83 0.66
CA LYS A 141 -21.67 -0.81 2.13
C LYS A 141 -22.92 -0.10 2.67
N PRO A 142 -23.24 1.16 2.29
CA PRO A 142 -24.43 1.82 2.78
C PRO A 142 -25.72 1.12 2.35
N LEU A 143 -25.77 0.54 1.16
CA LEU A 143 -26.93 -0.24 0.70
C LEU A 143 -27.10 -1.53 1.50
N HIS A 144 -26.00 -2.19 1.84
CA HIS A 144 -26.01 -3.39 2.65
C HIS A 144 -26.48 -3.12 4.08
N ASP A 145 -26.03 -2.02 4.66
CA ASP A 145 -26.39 -1.64 6.04
C ASP A 145 -27.88 -1.36 6.17
N GLU A 146 -28.50 -0.75 5.16
CA GLU A 146 -29.91 -0.40 5.18
C GLU A 146 -30.82 -1.56 4.75
N TRP A 147 -30.46 -2.28 3.68
CA TRP A 147 -31.37 -3.26 3.04
C TRP A 147 -30.84 -4.69 2.99
N THR A 148 -29.63 -4.96 3.49
CA THR A 148 -29.01 -6.30 3.47
C THR A 148 -28.91 -6.89 2.06
N VAL A 149 -27.88 -6.50 1.32
CA VAL A 149 -27.60 -7.03 -0.04
C VAL A 149 -27.51 -8.55 -0.01
N LYS A 150 -28.34 -9.24 -0.80
CA LYS A 150 -28.41 -10.71 -0.88
C LYS A 150 -27.54 -11.30 -1.99
N ARG A 151 -27.38 -10.58 -3.07
CA ARG A 151 -26.66 -11.06 -4.26
C ARG A 151 -26.04 -9.90 -5.01
N VAL A 152 -24.80 -10.13 -5.48
CA VAL A 152 -24.08 -9.22 -6.37
C VAL A 152 -23.69 -9.99 -7.62
N VAL A 153 -23.92 -9.41 -8.80
CA VAL A 153 -23.45 -9.94 -10.09
C VAL A 153 -22.52 -8.89 -10.68
N VAL A 154 -21.28 -9.29 -10.95
CA VAL A 154 -20.22 -8.39 -11.41
C VAL A 154 -19.58 -8.93 -12.68
N ALA A 155 -19.31 -8.05 -13.62
CA ALA A 155 -18.43 -8.29 -14.77
C ALA A 155 -17.30 -7.25 -14.76
N THR A 156 -16.02 -7.71 -14.78
CA THR A 156 -14.82 -6.86 -14.75
C THR A 156 -13.83 -7.29 -15.83
#